data_dcac66717c36525de2b82881adb9bdc9
#
_entry.id   dcac66717c36525de2b82881adb9bdc9
#
_cell.length_a   1.000
_cell.length_b   1.000
_cell.length_c   1.000
_cell.angle_alpha   90.00
_cell.angle_beta   90.00
_cell.angle_gamma   90.00
#
_symmetry.space_group_name_H-M   'P 1'
#
loop_
_entity.id
_entity.type
_entity.pdbx_description
1 polymer ?
#
loop_
_entity_poly.entity_id
_entity_poly.type
_entity_poly.pdbx_seq_one_letter_code
_entity_poly.pdbx_strand_id
1 'polypeptide(L)'
;KLSMLCFLMCYTLLSGMMAFADTSGMHYPLIILTVHSYVWHILLILIGIASGIIYLSIEKERPRNGDVYKRGTHIRGNLNVGDSDIDRGSLDLSFCPFIYATVIYLSCCLIAELLDHVLDGFGTINMFYINTDYLMQQVVFRELIPLTGNTAAIIIYIAATVLGAFILFNIWAFIFRKAVFEK
;
A
#
# COMPACT_ATOMS: atom_id res chain seq x y z
N LYS A 1 -0.61 -9.01 -11.20
CA LYS A 1 0.02 -7.72 -11.58
C LYS A 1 -0.59 -6.52 -10.85
N LEU A 2 -1.92 -6.36 -10.85
CA LEU A 2 -2.60 -5.24 -10.17
C LEU A 2 -2.34 -5.20 -8.67
N SER A 3 -2.33 -6.34 -8.00
CA SER A 3 -2.05 -6.41 -6.55
C SER A 3 -0.63 -5.95 -6.21
N MET A 4 0.35 -6.24 -7.09
CA MET A 4 1.73 -5.77 -6.90
C MET A 4 1.85 -4.26 -7.11
N LEU A 5 1.17 -3.71 -8.13
CA LEU A 5 1.09 -2.26 -8.31
C LEU A 5 0.38 -1.59 -7.13
N CYS A 6 -0.70 -2.21 -6.61
CA CYS A 6 -1.39 -1.74 -5.43
C CYS A 6 -0.49 -1.75 -4.18
N PHE A 7 0.33 -2.79 -4.02
CA PHE A 7 1.34 -2.84 -2.95
C PHE A 7 2.33 -1.68 -3.07
N LEU A 8 2.89 -1.47 -4.26
CA LEU A 8 3.87 -0.40 -4.49
C LEU A 8 3.26 0.99 -4.29
N MET A 9 2.06 1.26 -4.80
CA MET A 9 1.44 2.57 -4.71
C MET A 9 0.93 2.92 -3.30
N CYS A 10 0.70 1.92 -2.42
CA CYS A 10 0.22 2.14 -1.06
C CYS A 10 1.33 1.93 -0.03
N TYR A 11 1.88 0.72 0.08
CA TYR A 11 2.83 0.37 1.14
C TYR A 11 4.22 0.95 0.89
N THR A 12 4.74 0.85 -0.35
CA THR A 12 6.06 1.38 -0.68
C THR A 12 6.07 2.91 -0.62
N LEU A 13 5.02 3.56 -1.12
CA LEU A 13 4.86 5.01 -1.03
C LEU A 13 4.78 5.46 0.43
N LEU A 14 3.95 4.79 1.25
CA LEU A 14 3.82 5.09 2.67
C LEU A 14 5.16 4.96 3.40
N SER A 15 5.88 3.88 3.17
CA SER A 15 7.20 3.63 3.78
C SER A 15 8.19 4.74 3.43
N GLY A 16 8.27 5.13 2.16
CA GLY A 16 9.13 6.24 1.72
C GLY A 16 8.76 7.57 2.40
N MET A 17 7.47 7.89 2.49
CA MET A 17 6.99 9.12 3.12
C MET A 17 7.26 9.13 4.63
N MET A 18 6.98 8.03 5.33
CA MET A 18 7.17 7.92 6.77
C MET A 18 8.64 8.02 7.19
N ALA A 19 9.58 7.57 6.36
CA ALA A 19 11.01 7.73 6.63
C ALA A 19 11.44 9.21 6.67
N PHE A 20 10.76 10.08 5.91
CA PHE A 20 11.02 11.53 5.97
C PHE A 20 10.27 12.23 7.12
N ALA A 21 9.23 11.61 7.67
CA ALA A 21 8.58 12.11 8.89
C ALA A 21 9.45 11.89 10.13
N ASP A 22 10.26 10.81 10.16
CA ASP A 22 11.28 10.56 11.18
C ASP A 22 12.60 10.15 10.53
N THR A 23 13.51 11.11 10.40
CA THR A 23 14.82 10.92 9.80
C THR A 23 15.86 10.36 10.77
N SER A 24 15.53 10.13 12.05
CA SER A 24 16.49 9.68 13.05
C SER A 24 17.15 8.35 12.68
N GLY A 25 16.41 7.42 12.09
CA GLY A 25 16.91 6.14 11.61
C GLY A 25 17.72 6.20 10.31
N MET A 26 17.82 7.37 9.65
CA MET A 26 18.56 7.54 8.40
C MET A 26 19.98 8.10 8.60
N HIS A 27 20.36 8.45 9.82
CA HIS A 27 21.67 8.99 10.15
C HIS A 27 22.63 7.90 10.56
N TYR A 28 23.70 7.74 9.81
CA TYR A 28 24.77 6.77 10.04
C TYR A 28 26.10 7.46 10.30
N PRO A 29 27.03 6.83 11.06
CA PRO A 29 28.38 7.37 11.26
C PRO A 29 29.13 7.63 9.95
N LEU A 30 28.86 6.82 8.91
CA LEU A 30 29.40 6.99 7.56
C LEU A 30 28.44 7.81 6.70
N ILE A 31 28.88 8.97 6.23
CA ILE A 31 28.08 9.89 5.42
C ILE A 31 27.52 9.23 4.16
N ILE A 32 28.25 8.29 3.56
CA ILE A 32 27.82 7.57 2.35
C ILE A 32 26.59 6.71 2.61
N LEU A 33 26.46 6.10 3.79
CA LEU A 33 25.29 5.32 4.19
C LEU A 33 24.09 6.24 4.46
N THR A 34 24.33 7.40 5.03
CA THR A 34 23.29 8.43 5.20
C THR A 34 22.74 8.87 3.84
N VAL A 35 23.62 9.24 2.89
CA VAL A 35 23.20 9.61 1.52
C VAL A 35 22.46 8.46 0.84
N HIS A 36 22.97 7.24 0.94
CA HIS A 36 22.29 6.04 0.40
C HIS A 36 20.88 5.89 0.96
N SER A 37 20.70 6.05 2.27
CA SER A 37 19.41 5.95 2.92
C SER A 37 18.41 6.97 2.40
N TYR A 38 18.80 8.25 2.27
CA TYR A 38 17.94 9.29 1.70
C TYR A 38 17.58 8.99 0.24
N VAL A 39 18.56 8.63 -0.60
CA VAL A 39 18.32 8.27 -2.00
C VAL A 39 17.36 7.09 -2.11
N TRP A 40 17.54 6.06 -1.27
CA TRP A 40 16.67 4.89 -1.27
C TRP A 40 15.20 5.27 -0.98
N HIS A 41 14.94 6.08 0.05
CA HIS A 41 13.58 6.48 0.39
C HIS A 41 12.94 7.41 -0.64
N ILE A 42 13.72 8.27 -1.30
CA ILE A 42 13.25 9.05 -2.45
C ILE A 42 12.82 8.10 -3.59
N LEU A 43 13.63 7.07 -3.89
CA LEU A 43 13.28 6.07 -4.91
C LEU A 43 11.98 5.32 -4.57
N LEU A 44 11.77 4.97 -3.29
CA LEU A 44 10.51 4.32 -2.86
C LEU A 44 9.30 5.23 -3.13
N ILE A 45 9.40 6.54 -2.87
CA ILE A 45 8.33 7.50 -3.18
C ILE A 45 8.08 7.56 -4.69
N LEU A 46 9.13 7.68 -5.50
CA LEU A 46 9.01 7.76 -6.96
C LEU A 46 8.39 6.49 -7.56
N ILE A 47 8.85 5.32 -7.10
CA ILE A 47 8.29 4.02 -7.51
C ILE A 47 6.82 3.92 -7.11
N GLY A 48 6.46 4.35 -5.91
CA GLY A 48 5.09 4.35 -5.42
C GLY A 48 4.17 5.23 -6.28
N ILE A 49 4.59 6.45 -6.59
CA ILE A 49 3.84 7.37 -7.46
C ILE A 49 3.71 6.80 -8.88
N ALA A 50 4.81 6.34 -9.48
CA ALA A 50 4.79 5.75 -10.81
C ALA A 50 3.85 4.54 -10.89
N SER A 51 3.89 3.67 -9.87
CA SER A 51 3.01 2.51 -9.76
C SER A 51 1.55 2.90 -9.65
N GLY A 52 1.23 3.98 -8.93
CA GLY A 52 -0.12 4.52 -8.83
C GLY A 52 -0.63 5.02 -10.19
N ILE A 53 0.17 5.78 -10.93
CA ILE A 53 -0.17 6.26 -12.27
C ILE A 53 -0.43 5.09 -13.23
N ILE A 54 0.45 4.07 -13.22
CA ILE A 54 0.30 2.87 -14.06
C ILE A 54 -0.97 2.10 -13.67
N TYR A 55 -1.23 1.93 -12.36
CA TYR A 55 -2.42 1.26 -11.85
C TYR A 55 -3.70 1.95 -12.35
N LEU A 56 -3.78 3.27 -12.24
CA LEU A 56 -4.92 4.06 -12.71
C LEU A 56 -5.10 3.97 -14.23
N SER A 57 -4.02 3.95 -15.00
CA SER A 57 -4.06 3.80 -16.46
C SER A 57 -4.64 2.44 -16.86
N ILE A 58 -4.20 1.35 -16.22
CA ILE A 58 -4.70 0.00 -16.48
C ILE A 58 -6.19 -0.11 -16.09
N GLU A 59 -6.58 0.45 -14.95
CA GLU A 59 -7.97 0.37 -14.47
C GLU A 59 -8.91 1.19 -15.35
N LYS A 60 -8.43 2.28 -15.94
CA LYS A 60 -9.20 3.09 -16.88
C LYS A 60 -9.48 2.37 -18.21
N GLU A 61 -8.54 1.55 -18.67
CA GLU A 61 -8.67 0.78 -19.92
C GLU A 61 -9.47 -0.51 -19.73
N ARG A 62 -9.81 -0.89 -18.50
CA ARG A 62 -10.51 -2.12 -18.19
C ARG A 62 -11.94 -2.08 -18.73
N PRO A 63 -12.35 -3.02 -19.61
CA PRO A 63 -13.71 -3.05 -20.12
C PRO A 63 -14.69 -3.26 -18.97
N ARG A 64 -15.65 -2.36 -18.85
CA ARG A 64 -16.73 -2.48 -17.86
C ARG A 64 -17.71 -3.54 -18.31
N ASN A 65 -18.18 -4.36 -17.37
CA ASN A 65 -19.16 -5.43 -17.66
C ASN A 65 -20.42 -4.92 -18.40
N GLY A 66 -20.77 -3.64 -18.27
CA GLY A 66 -21.86 -3.02 -19.02
C GLY A 66 -21.62 -2.85 -20.52
N ASP A 67 -20.35 -2.69 -20.95
CA ASP A 67 -20.01 -2.48 -22.36
C ASP A 67 -20.01 -3.80 -23.15
N VAL A 68 -19.73 -4.92 -22.49
CA VAL A 68 -19.80 -6.26 -23.08
C VAL A 68 -21.26 -6.63 -23.36
N TYR A 69 -22.18 -6.25 -22.49
CA TYR A 69 -23.60 -6.51 -22.66
C TYR A 69 -24.20 -5.68 -23.81
N LYS A 70 -23.82 -4.42 -23.95
CA LYS A 70 -24.28 -3.55 -25.07
C LYS A 70 -23.79 -4.05 -26.43
N ARG A 71 -22.61 -4.65 -26.50
CA ARG A 71 -22.03 -5.17 -27.77
C ARG A 71 -22.71 -6.46 -28.22
N GLY A 72 -23.27 -7.25 -27.30
CA GLY A 72 -23.99 -8.51 -27.59
C GLY A 72 -25.45 -8.29 -27.97
N THR A 73 -26.09 -7.18 -27.58
CA THR A 73 -27.52 -6.93 -27.79
C THR A 73 -27.85 -6.27 -29.16
N HIS A 74 -26.84 -5.81 -29.91
CA HIS A 74 -27.09 -5.28 -31.26
C HIS A 74 -27.47 -6.36 -32.29
N ILE A 75 -27.44 -7.63 -31.96
CA ILE A 75 -27.77 -8.76 -32.86
C ILE A 75 -29.15 -9.36 -32.58
N ARG A 76 -29.87 -8.96 -31.55
CA ARG A 76 -31.18 -9.56 -31.27
C ARG A 76 -32.22 -8.50 -30.93
N GLY A 77 -33.15 -8.35 -31.91
CA GLY A 77 -34.23 -7.39 -31.94
C GLY A 77 -35.03 -7.18 -30.65
N ASN A 78 -35.38 -5.93 -30.49
CA ASN A 78 -36.61 -5.36 -29.95
C ASN A 78 -37.35 -6.19 -28.88
N LEU A 79 -36.91 -6.10 -27.62
CA LEU A 79 -37.77 -6.40 -26.46
C LEU A 79 -37.65 -5.18 -25.52
N ASN A 80 -38.77 -4.45 -25.40
CA ASN A 80 -39.00 -3.45 -24.40
C ASN A 80 -38.87 -4.10 -23.00
N VAL A 81 -37.67 -4.07 -22.42
CA VAL A 81 -37.44 -4.28 -21.01
C VAL A 81 -37.37 -2.90 -20.36
N GLY A 82 -38.29 -2.68 -19.43
CA GLY A 82 -38.47 -1.42 -18.74
C GLY A 82 -37.17 -0.83 -18.21
N ASP A 83 -37.14 0.47 -18.26
CA ASP A 83 -36.07 1.36 -17.74
C ASP A 83 -36.08 1.26 -16.20
N SER A 84 -35.61 0.13 -15.70
CA SER A 84 -35.38 -0.11 -14.28
C SER A 84 -33.90 -0.13 -14.02
N ASP A 85 -33.42 0.92 -13.39
CA ASP A 85 -32.14 1.05 -12.70
C ASP A 85 -30.93 0.53 -13.51
N ILE A 86 -30.47 1.35 -14.43
CA ILE A 86 -29.05 1.32 -14.83
C ILE A 86 -28.31 1.60 -13.51
N ASP A 87 -27.99 0.51 -12.82
CA ASP A 87 -26.98 0.49 -11.77
C ASP A 87 -25.84 1.33 -12.31
N ARG A 88 -25.65 2.51 -11.76
CA ARG A 88 -24.45 3.35 -11.98
C ARG A 88 -23.31 2.51 -11.45
N GLY A 89 -22.86 1.56 -12.27
CA GLY A 89 -21.76 0.65 -11.98
C GLY A 89 -20.66 1.46 -11.35
N SER A 90 -20.46 1.26 -10.07
CA SER A 90 -19.62 2.09 -9.22
C SER A 90 -18.28 2.34 -9.92
N LEU A 91 -17.98 3.59 -10.18
CA LEU A 91 -16.68 4.07 -10.65
C LEU A 91 -15.58 3.84 -9.60
N ASP A 92 -15.78 2.83 -8.75
CA ASP A 92 -14.91 2.53 -7.64
C ASP A 92 -13.79 1.58 -8.06
N LEU A 93 -12.58 1.92 -7.65
CA LEU A 93 -11.46 0.98 -7.73
C LEU A 93 -11.83 -0.32 -7.02
N SER A 94 -11.58 -1.46 -7.69
CA SER A 94 -11.76 -2.76 -7.07
C SER A 94 -10.93 -2.88 -5.79
N PHE A 95 -11.57 -3.26 -4.69
CA PHE A 95 -10.90 -3.42 -3.40
C PHE A 95 -10.07 -4.72 -3.31
N CYS A 96 -10.33 -5.70 -4.17
CA CYS A 96 -9.61 -6.98 -4.17
C CYS A 96 -8.08 -6.84 -4.30
N PRO A 97 -7.51 -6.00 -5.19
CA PRO A 97 -6.07 -5.81 -5.27
C PRO A 97 -5.45 -5.27 -3.98
N PHE A 98 -6.18 -4.45 -3.21
CA PHE A 98 -5.72 -3.95 -1.92
C PHE A 98 -5.65 -5.06 -0.87
N ILE A 99 -6.63 -5.95 -0.81
CA ILE A 99 -6.60 -7.11 0.09
C ILE A 99 -5.37 -7.97 -0.19
N TYR A 100 -5.11 -8.31 -1.47
CA TYR A 100 -3.92 -9.07 -1.83
C TYR A 100 -2.61 -8.32 -1.54
N ALA A 101 -2.58 -7.00 -1.72
CA ALA A 101 -1.44 -6.17 -1.35
C ALA A 101 -1.17 -6.22 0.16
N THR A 102 -2.23 -6.21 0.97
CA THR A 102 -2.12 -6.34 2.44
C THR A 102 -1.62 -7.73 2.84
N VAL A 103 -2.08 -8.78 2.17
CA VAL A 103 -1.56 -10.14 2.39
C VAL A 103 -0.07 -10.22 2.06
N ILE A 104 0.37 -9.61 0.95
CA ILE A 104 1.80 -9.53 0.60
C ILE A 104 2.58 -8.81 1.71
N TYR A 105 2.09 -7.67 2.20
CA TYR A 105 2.73 -6.92 3.27
C TYR A 105 2.87 -7.75 4.56
N LEU A 106 1.80 -8.39 5.01
CA LEU A 106 1.83 -9.24 6.20
C LEU A 106 2.75 -10.45 6.03
N SER A 107 2.81 -11.03 4.83
CA SER A 107 3.75 -12.10 4.51
C SER A 107 5.21 -11.62 4.60
N CYS A 108 5.50 -10.40 4.11
CA CYS A 108 6.82 -9.78 4.25
C CYS A 108 7.17 -9.54 5.72
N CYS A 109 6.22 -9.11 6.55
CA CYS A 109 6.44 -8.96 7.99
C CYS A 109 6.80 -10.30 8.65
N LEU A 110 6.07 -11.38 8.34
CA LEU A 110 6.38 -12.71 8.88
C LEU A 110 7.77 -13.21 8.45
N ILE A 111 8.14 -12.99 7.19
CA ILE A 111 9.47 -13.36 6.68
C ILE A 111 10.55 -12.51 7.37
N ALA A 112 10.32 -11.22 7.56
CA ALA A 112 11.25 -10.33 8.24
C ALA A 112 11.48 -10.75 9.70
N GLU A 113 10.42 -11.04 10.46
CA GLU A 113 10.51 -11.51 11.83
C GLU A 113 11.29 -12.84 11.91
N LEU A 114 11.04 -13.76 10.97
CA LEU A 114 11.80 -15.02 10.90
C LEU A 114 13.28 -14.77 10.62
N LEU A 115 13.60 -13.87 9.69
CA LEU A 115 14.98 -13.52 9.37
C LEU A 115 15.67 -12.79 10.52
N ASP A 116 14.97 -11.88 11.20
CA ASP A 116 15.48 -11.19 12.39
C ASP A 116 15.91 -12.20 13.46
N HIS A 117 15.08 -13.22 13.70
CA HIS A 117 15.37 -14.27 14.69
C HIS A 117 16.50 -15.21 14.26
N VAL A 118 16.53 -15.64 12.98
CA VAL A 118 17.58 -16.53 12.46
C VAL A 118 18.93 -15.83 12.40
N LEU A 119 18.96 -14.54 12.12
CA LEU A 119 20.19 -13.77 11.94
C LEU A 119 20.67 -13.06 13.22
N ASP A 120 19.95 -13.18 14.32
CA ASP A 120 20.28 -12.52 15.61
C ASP A 120 21.71 -12.81 16.08
N GLY A 121 22.23 -14.03 15.79
CA GLY A 121 23.61 -14.40 16.10
C GLY A 121 24.70 -13.60 15.37
N PHE A 122 24.36 -12.85 14.33
CA PHE A 122 25.30 -12.00 13.56
C PHE A 122 25.29 -10.54 13.98
N GLY A 123 24.39 -10.13 14.84
CA GLY A 123 24.24 -8.77 15.34
C GLY A 123 22.78 -8.34 15.50
N THR A 124 22.56 -7.16 16.05
CA THR A 124 21.21 -6.60 16.22
C THR A 124 20.57 -6.31 14.87
N ILE A 125 19.62 -7.14 14.46
CA ILE A 125 18.86 -6.99 13.23
C ILE A 125 17.41 -6.75 13.61
N ASN A 126 16.80 -5.68 13.08
CA ASN A 126 15.41 -5.33 13.35
C ASN A 126 14.78 -4.82 12.05
N MET A 127 14.44 -5.75 11.15
CA MET A 127 13.79 -5.44 9.90
C MET A 127 12.36 -4.94 10.13
N PHE A 128 11.99 -3.86 9.46
CA PHE A 128 10.68 -3.20 9.61
C PHE A 128 10.32 -2.79 11.05
N TYR A 129 11.26 -2.81 11.99
CA TYR A 129 11.03 -2.52 13.42
C TYR A 129 10.03 -3.47 14.09
N ILE A 130 9.96 -4.72 13.67
CA ILE A 130 9.01 -5.71 14.20
C ILE A 130 9.66 -6.82 15.02
N ASN A 131 11.00 -6.82 15.15
CA ASN A 131 11.69 -7.80 15.98
C ASN A 131 11.23 -7.70 17.44
N THR A 132 10.64 -8.80 17.96
CA THR A 132 10.09 -8.85 19.32
C THR A 132 11.13 -8.86 20.40
N ASP A 133 12.38 -9.25 20.09
CA ASP A 133 13.49 -9.30 21.04
C ASP A 133 14.12 -7.92 21.29
N TYR A 134 13.81 -6.94 20.46
CA TYR A 134 14.28 -5.56 20.57
C TYR A 134 13.13 -4.59 20.79
N LEU A 135 13.40 -3.53 21.55
CA LEU A 135 12.39 -2.50 21.77
C LEU A 135 12.08 -1.74 20.49
N MET A 136 10.81 -1.49 20.24
CA MET A 136 10.32 -0.68 19.15
C MET A 136 11.00 0.69 19.14
N GLN A 137 11.58 1.09 18.00
CA GLN A 137 12.34 2.33 17.87
C GLN A 137 11.58 3.43 17.10
N GLN A 138 10.48 3.10 16.44
CA GLN A 138 9.65 4.08 15.73
C GLN A 138 9.08 5.13 16.70
N VAL A 139 9.28 6.40 16.39
CA VAL A 139 9.09 7.55 17.28
C VAL A 139 7.74 7.55 17.97
N VAL A 140 6.64 7.36 17.27
CA VAL A 140 5.30 7.38 17.87
C VAL A 140 5.03 6.10 18.66
N PHE A 141 5.47 4.95 18.18
CA PHE A 141 5.13 3.64 18.73
C PHE A 141 5.99 3.26 19.92
N ARG A 142 7.23 3.74 20.02
CA ARG A 142 8.08 3.54 21.20
C ARG A 142 7.47 4.14 22.46
N GLU A 143 6.73 5.26 22.34
CA GLU A 143 6.06 5.90 23.45
C GLU A 143 4.87 5.07 24.00
N LEU A 144 4.39 4.09 23.23
CA LEU A 144 3.34 3.18 23.68
C LEU A 144 3.89 2.01 24.52
N ILE A 145 5.19 1.69 24.41
CA ILE A 145 5.80 0.54 25.10
C ILE A 145 5.53 0.56 26.62
N PRO A 146 5.67 1.69 27.33
CA PRO A 146 5.42 1.71 28.78
C PRO A 146 3.96 1.39 29.14
N LEU A 147 3.03 1.61 28.23
CA LEU A 147 1.59 1.42 28.45
C LEU A 147 1.11 0.04 28.02
N THR A 148 1.64 -0.48 26.92
CA THR A 148 1.10 -1.68 26.27
C THR A 148 2.08 -2.85 26.21
N GLY A 149 3.36 -2.60 26.42
CA GLY A 149 4.45 -3.56 26.16
C GLY A 149 4.91 -3.57 24.70
N ASN A 150 6.10 -4.15 24.46
CA ASN A 150 6.76 -4.13 23.14
C ASN A 150 5.96 -4.85 22.06
N THR A 151 5.51 -6.06 22.31
CA THR A 151 4.74 -6.86 21.34
C THR A 151 3.45 -6.18 20.93
N ALA A 152 2.72 -5.59 21.87
CA ALA A 152 1.50 -4.85 21.55
C ALA A 152 1.80 -3.58 20.75
N ALA A 153 2.88 -2.86 21.04
CA ALA A 153 3.32 -1.71 20.26
C ALA A 153 3.65 -2.10 18.80
N ILE A 154 4.28 -3.25 18.57
CA ILE A 154 4.56 -3.81 17.24
C ILE A 154 3.25 -4.12 16.50
N ILE A 155 2.28 -4.76 17.15
CA ILE A 155 0.98 -5.08 16.53
C ILE A 155 0.24 -3.79 16.15
N ILE A 156 0.24 -2.79 17.04
CA ILE A 156 -0.37 -1.48 16.77
C ILE A 156 0.33 -0.80 15.58
N TYR A 157 1.66 -0.87 15.50
CA TYR A 157 2.43 -0.33 14.38
C TYR A 157 2.07 -1.01 13.04
N ILE A 158 1.97 -2.33 13.00
CA ILE A 158 1.55 -3.07 11.80
C ILE A 158 0.13 -2.66 11.41
N ALA A 159 -0.80 -2.60 12.36
CA ALA A 159 -2.18 -2.18 12.11
C ALA A 159 -2.26 -0.72 11.60
N ALA A 160 -1.48 0.19 12.18
CA ALA A 160 -1.39 1.58 11.74
C ALA A 160 -0.81 1.70 10.32
N THR A 161 0.16 0.86 9.96
CA THR A 161 0.71 0.80 8.60
C THR A 161 -0.34 0.33 7.59
N VAL A 162 -1.13 -0.69 7.92
CA VAL A 162 -2.25 -1.14 7.08
C VAL A 162 -3.31 -0.04 6.93
N LEU A 163 -3.64 0.67 8.01
CA LEU A 163 -4.57 1.79 7.97
C LEU A 163 -4.03 2.95 7.11
N GLY A 164 -2.76 3.30 7.23
CA GLY A 164 -2.10 4.31 6.41
C GLY A 164 -2.12 3.94 4.92
N ALA A 165 -1.83 2.69 4.59
CA ALA A 165 -1.92 2.17 3.23
C ALA A 165 -3.37 2.21 2.70
N PHE A 166 -4.37 1.92 3.54
CA PHE A 166 -5.79 2.05 3.18
C PHE A 166 -6.18 3.50 2.89
N ILE A 167 -5.70 4.46 3.69
CA ILE A 167 -5.92 5.88 3.43
C ILE A 167 -5.33 6.27 2.07
N LEU A 168 -4.10 5.86 1.75
CA LEU A 168 -3.48 6.11 0.45
C LEU A 168 -4.26 5.47 -0.69
N PHE A 169 -4.76 4.25 -0.51
CA PHE A 169 -5.62 3.60 -1.51
C PHE A 169 -6.87 4.44 -1.81
N ASN A 170 -7.52 4.99 -0.77
CA ASN A 170 -8.69 5.86 -0.94
C ASN A 170 -8.34 7.19 -1.62
N ILE A 171 -7.16 7.76 -1.35
CA ILE A 171 -6.66 8.94 -2.04
C ILE A 171 -6.50 8.64 -3.54
N TRP A 172 -5.88 7.51 -3.91
CA TRP A 172 -5.77 7.08 -5.30
C TRP A 172 -7.14 6.83 -5.95
N ALA A 173 -8.09 6.23 -5.22
CA ALA A 173 -9.46 6.05 -5.70
C ALA A 173 -10.15 7.39 -5.96
N PHE A 174 -9.97 8.38 -5.09
CA PHE A 174 -10.49 9.73 -5.28
C PHE A 174 -9.89 10.41 -6.52
N ILE A 175 -8.56 10.33 -6.70
CA ILE A 175 -7.87 10.86 -7.87
C ILE A 175 -8.41 10.20 -9.16
N PHE A 176 -8.63 8.88 -9.12
CA PHE A 176 -9.19 8.14 -10.26
C PHE A 176 -10.57 8.65 -10.64
N ARG A 177 -11.48 8.77 -9.66
CA ARG A 177 -12.83 9.29 -9.89
C ARG A 177 -12.77 10.67 -10.56
N LYS A 178 -11.98 11.60 -10.00
CA LYS A 178 -11.83 12.93 -10.56
C LYS A 178 -11.31 12.93 -12.00
N ALA A 179 -10.27 12.15 -12.29
CA ALA A 179 -9.66 12.04 -13.62
C ALA A 179 -10.59 11.41 -14.69
N VAL A 180 -11.65 10.70 -14.26
CA VAL A 180 -12.63 10.08 -15.16
C VAL A 180 -13.83 11.01 -15.40
N PHE A 181 -14.21 11.83 -14.40
CA PHE A 181 -15.36 12.74 -14.52
C PHE A 181 -15.04 14.06 -15.25
N GLU A 182 -13.78 14.50 -15.29
CA GLU A 182 -13.36 15.75 -15.96
C GLU A 182 -13.16 15.60 -17.47
N LYS A 183 -13.52 14.45 -18.08
CA LYS A 183 -13.53 14.23 -19.53
C LYS A 183 -14.93 13.91 -20.06
#